data_335774989e0c7c13e926c87808d083df
#
_entry.id   335774989e0c7c13e926c87808d083df
#
_cell.length_a   1.000
_cell.length_b   1.000
_cell.length_c   1.000
_cell.angle_alpha   90.00
_cell.angle_beta   90.00
_cell.angle_gamma   90.00
#
_symmetry.space_group_name_H-M   'P 1'
#
loop_
_entity.id
_entity.type
_entity.pdbx_description
1 polymer ?
#
loop_
_entity_poly.entity_id
_entity_poly.type
_entity_poly.pdbx_seq_one_letter_code
_entity_poly.pdbx_strand_id
1 'polypeptide(L)'
;MDTSIIKTELKNIQDLSKYVGKQVGLSDWFKIKQANINAFAKLTHDEQWIHTDLEKSKKYSPYKTTVAHGFYVLSLATKFVYE
;
A
#
# COMPACT_ATOMS: atom_id res chain seq x y z
N MET A 1 -13.76 -7.03 -15.06
CA MET A 1 -12.31 -6.90 -15.06
C MET A 1 -11.69 -8.12 -14.42
N ASP A 2 -10.76 -8.71 -15.09
CA ASP A 2 -10.07 -9.89 -14.56
C ASP A 2 -9.15 -9.48 -13.42
N THR A 3 -9.34 -10.08 -12.24
CA THR A 3 -8.53 -9.82 -11.06
C THR A 3 -7.60 -10.98 -10.74
N SER A 4 -7.32 -11.83 -11.73
CA SER A 4 -6.43 -12.96 -11.50
C SER A 4 -5.03 -12.50 -11.07
N ILE A 5 -4.42 -13.29 -10.20
CA ILE A 5 -3.07 -13.03 -9.69
C ILE A 5 -2.06 -13.40 -10.77
N ILE A 6 -1.15 -12.47 -11.05
CA ILE A 6 -0.03 -12.70 -11.96
C ILE A 6 1.23 -12.78 -11.12
N LYS A 7 2.00 -13.85 -11.29
CA LYS A 7 3.25 -14.08 -10.56
C LYS A 7 4.41 -14.27 -11.50
N THR A 8 5.56 -13.71 -11.12
CA THR A 8 6.82 -13.87 -11.83
C THR A 8 7.84 -14.49 -10.88
N GLU A 9 8.55 -15.51 -11.36
CA GLU A 9 9.64 -16.14 -10.61
C GLU A 9 10.97 -15.76 -11.23
N LEU A 10 11.94 -15.43 -10.38
CA LEU A 10 13.29 -15.10 -10.80
C LEU A 10 14.23 -16.21 -10.35
N LYS A 11 15.14 -16.61 -11.26
CA LYS A 11 16.16 -17.61 -10.95
C LYS A 11 17.32 -17.03 -10.13
N ASN A 12 17.59 -15.75 -10.31
CA ASN A 12 18.66 -15.04 -9.62
C ASN A 12 18.40 -13.54 -9.66
N ILE A 13 19.19 -12.78 -8.91
CA ILE A 13 19.04 -11.33 -8.80
C ILE A 13 19.25 -10.63 -10.15
N GLN A 14 20.17 -11.14 -10.97
CA GLN A 14 20.47 -10.54 -12.27
C GLN A 14 19.25 -10.54 -13.21
N ASP A 15 18.31 -11.46 -13.03
CA ASP A 15 17.08 -11.50 -13.82
C ASP A 15 16.20 -10.27 -13.61
N LEU A 16 16.36 -9.54 -12.50
CA LEU A 16 15.59 -8.33 -12.24
C LEU A 16 15.78 -7.28 -13.33
N SER A 17 16.99 -7.19 -13.90
CA SER A 17 17.27 -6.19 -14.94
C SER A 17 16.41 -6.36 -16.18
N LYS A 18 15.93 -7.57 -16.45
CA LYS A 18 15.07 -7.88 -17.60
C LYS A 18 13.66 -7.32 -17.45
N TYR A 19 13.28 -6.95 -16.22
CA TYR A 19 11.92 -6.52 -15.90
C TYR A 19 11.81 -5.03 -15.64
N VAL A 20 12.89 -4.27 -15.81
CA VAL A 20 12.84 -2.82 -15.63
C VAL A 20 11.78 -2.23 -16.56
N GLY A 21 10.85 -1.47 -15.99
CA GLY A 21 9.74 -0.88 -16.73
C GLY A 21 8.62 -1.85 -17.09
N LYS A 22 8.67 -3.10 -16.60
CA LYS A 22 7.66 -4.12 -16.87
C LYS A 22 6.89 -4.48 -15.62
N GLN A 23 5.63 -4.89 -15.81
CA GLN A 23 4.84 -5.47 -14.75
C GLN A 23 5.36 -6.88 -14.45
N VAL A 24 5.80 -7.10 -13.22
CA VAL A 24 6.33 -8.41 -12.79
C VAL A 24 5.31 -9.27 -12.09
N GLY A 25 4.17 -8.70 -11.73
CA GLY A 25 3.10 -9.43 -11.08
C GLY A 25 1.89 -8.54 -10.86
N LEU A 26 0.79 -9.17 -10.47
CA LEU A 26 -0.45 -8.50 -10.11
C LEU A 26 -1.13 -9.29 -9.00
N SER A 27 -1.30 -8.68 -7.84
CA SER A 27 -2.05 -9.28 -6.75
C SER A 27 -3.53 -9.02 -6.90
N ASP A 28 -4.35 -9.71 -6.11
CA ASP A 28 -5.75 -9.37 -5.95
C ASP A 28 -5.88 -8.05 -5.18
N TRP A 29 -7.10 -7.52 -5.16
CA TRP A 29 -7.40 -6.30 -4.41
C TRP A 29 -7.23 -6.54 -2.91
N PHE A 30 -6.71 -5.53 -2.23
CA PHE A 30 -6.56 -5.53 -0.77
C PHE A 30 -7.16 -4.25 -0.21
N LYS A 31 -8.13 -4.40 0.69
CA LYS A 31 -8.80 -3.25 1.30
C LYS A 31 -7.98 -2.73 2.48
N ILE A 32 -7.58 -1.46 2.42
CA ILE A 32 -6.92 -0.78 3.53
C ILE A 32 -8.01 -0.20 4.43
N LYS A 33 -8.02 -0.62 5.70
CA LYS A 33 -9.01 -0.19 6.68
C LYS A 33 -8.45 0.91 7.58
N GLN A 34 -9.33 1.79 8.06
CA GLN A 34 -8.92 2.87 8.97
C GLN A 34 -8.24 2.32 10.24
N ALA A 35 -8.69 1.18 10.75
CA ALA A 35 -8.08 0.56 11.92
C ALA A 35 -6.61 0.21 11.68
N ASN A 36 -6.27 -0.24 10.48
CA ASN A 36 -4.88 -0.55 10.10
C ASN A 36 -4.04 0.73 9.97
N ILE A 37 -4.61 1.78 9.41
CA ILE A 37 -3.94 3.07 9.30
C ILE A 37 -3.65 3.62 10.70
N ASN A 38 -4.61 3.54 11.61
CA ASN A 38 -4.43 3.98 12.98
C ASN A 38 -3.34 3.19 13.71
N ALA A 39 -3.29 1.89 13.49
CA ALA A 39 -2.25 1.03 14.08
C ALA A 39 -0.87 1.39 13.55
N PHE A 40 -0.74 1.62 12.25
CA PHE A 40 0.51 2.05 11.65
C PHE A 40 0.96 3.42 12.18
N ALA A 41 0.03 4.36 12.30
CA ALA A 41 0.29 5.68 12.85
C ALA A 41 0.87 5.59 14.26
N LYS A 42 0.29 4.74 15.08
CA LYS A 42 0.72 4.55 16.47
C LYS A 42 2.10 3.88 16.53
N LEU A 43 2.31 2.87 15.69
CA LEU A 43 3.56 2.13 15.66
C LEU A 43 4.73 3.01 15.22
N THR A 44 4.52 3.90 14.28
CA THR A 44 5.56 4.77 13.71
C THR A 44 5.62 6.16 14.33
N HIS A 45 4.70 6.47 15.25
CA HIS A 45 4.53 7.80 15.84
C HIS A 45 4.16 8.88 14.81
N ASP A 46 3.63 8.50 13.65
CA ASP A 46 3.12 9.43 12.66
C ASP A 46 1.60 9.49 12.75
N GLU A 47 1.11 10.25 13.73
CA GLU A 47 -0.31 10.37 14.03
C GLU A 47 -0.90 11.68 13.49
N GLN A 48 -0.39 12.17 12.37
CA GLN A 48 -0.93 13.38 11.77
C GLN A 48 -2.41 13.20 11.44
N TRP A 49 -3.15 14.28 11.59
CA TRP A 49 -4.62 14.25 11.44
C TRP A 49 -5.08 13.76 10.07
N ILE A 50 -4.31 13.96 9.03
CA ILE A 50 -4.68 13.54 7.67
C ILE A 50 -4.82 12.02 7.55
N HIS A 51 -4.20 11.28 8.46
CA HIS A 51 -4.28 9.81 8.50
C HIS A 51 -5.30 9.31 9.51
N THR A 52 -5.52 10.04 10.59
CA THR A 52 -6.19 9.49 11.78
C THR A 52 -7.49 10.20 12.14
N ASP A 53 -7.70 11.43 11.73
CA ASP A 53 -8.88 12.22 12.11
C ASP A 53 -9.82 12.39 10.91
N LEU A 54 -10.83 11.54 10.84
CA LEU A 54 -11.79 11.55 9.73
C LEU A 54 -12.55 12.87 9.63
N GLU A 55 -12.99 13.42 10.76
CA GLU A 55 -13.78 14.65 10.78
C GLU A 55 -12.94 15.84 10.28
N LYS A 56 -11.72 15.96 10.78
CA LYS A 56 -10.83 17.04 10.36
C LYS A 56 -10.41 16.88 8.91
N SER A 57 -10.17 15.66 8.46
CA SER A 57 -9.82 15.38 7.06
C SER A 57 -10.96 15.69 6.13
N LYS A 58 -12.19 15.36 6.52
CA LYS A 58 -13.39 15.67 5.76
C LYS A 58 -13.54 17.18 5.54
N LYS A 59 -13.17 17.98 6.52
CA LYS A 59 -13.30 19.45 6.47
C LYS A 59 -12.13 20.13 5.79
N TYR A 60 -10.90 19.71 6.05
CA TYR A 60 -9.70 20.43 5.66
C TYR A 60 -8.81 19.71 4.65
N SER A 61 -8.93 18.40 4.49
CA SER A 61 -8.12 17.65 3.52
C SER A 61 -8.63 17.90 2.10
N PRO A 62 -7.73 18.06 1.11
CA PRO A 62 -8.14 18.12 -0.29
C PRO A 62 -8.81 16.83 -0.76
N TYR A 63 -8.58 15.71 -0.07
CA TYR A 63 -9.16 14.41 -0.39
C TYR A 63 -10.53 14.20 0.26
N LYS A 64 -10.95 15.07 1.18
CA LYS A 64 -12.22 14.98 1.92
C LYS A 64 -12.39 13.71 2.73
N THR A 65 -11.32 13.03 3.01
CA THR A 65 -11.27 11.82 3.84
C THR A 65 -9.85 11.63 4.35
N THR A 66 -9.65 10.70 5.26
CA THR A 66 -8.32 10.28 5.65
C THR A 66 -7.64 9.52 4.52
N VAL A 67 -6.32 9.54 4.51
CA VAL A 67 -5.51 8.79 3.55
C VAL A 67 -4.49 7.93 4.29
N ALA A 68 -4.11 6.81 3.69
CA ALA A 68 -3.08 5.95 4.25
C ALA A 68 -1.71 6.61 4.14
N HIS A 69 -0.82 6.30 5.08
CA HIS A 69 0.57 6.72 4.98
C HIS A 69 1.22 6.10 3.74
N GLY A 70 2.02 6.89 3.02
CA GLY A 70 2.77 6.36 1.88
C GLY A 70 3.65 5.18 2.27
N PHE A 71 4.31 5.27 3.43
CA PHE A 71 5.14 4.18 3.93
C PHE A 71 4.35 2.93 4.30
N TYR A 72 3.10 3.08 4.77
CA TYR A 72 2.25 1.92 5.01
C TYR A 72 1.96 1.20 3.68
N VAL A 73 1.53 1.94 2.67
CA VAL A 73 1.24 1.38 1.36
C VAL A 73 2.48 0.70 0.77
N LEU A 74 3.64 1.36 0.88
CA LEU A 74 4.91 0.79 0.42
C LEU A 74 5.25 -0.51 1.15
N SER A 75 5.02 -0.56 2.47
CA SER A 75 5.31 -1.75 3.28
C SER A 75 4.46 -2.97 2.88
N LEU A 76 3.31 -2.75 2.27
CA LEU A 76 2.45 -3.83 1.78
C LEU A 76 3.08 -4.59 0.61
N ALA A 77 4.14 -4.06 0.01
CA ALA A 77 4.87 -4.79 -1.03
C ALA A 77 5.31 -6.17 -0.57
N THR A 78 5.72 -6.29 0.70
CA THR A 78 6.11 -7.58 1.28
C THR A 78 4.95 -8.58 1.26
N LYS A 79 3.74 -8.13 1.63
CA LYS A 79 2.55 -8.97 1.59
C LYS A 79 2.29 -9.49 0.18
N PHE A 80 2.37 -8.60 -0.81
CA PHE A 80 2.07 -8.95 -2.19
C PHE A 80 3.13 -9.87 -2.80
N VAL A 81 4.38 -9.75 -2.36
CA VAL A 81 5.46 -10.64 -2.82
C VAL A 81 5.23 -12.07 -2.37
N TYR A 82 4.66 -12.27 -1.17
CA TYR A 82 4.45 -13.61 -0.59
C TYR A 82 3.08 -14.22 -0.91
N GLU A 83 2.28 -13.57 -1.70
CA GLU A 83 0.98 -14.12 -2.12
C GLU A 83 1.10 -15.21 -3.19
#